data_3496916ffd274f75b1675104f21926e1
#
_entry.id   3496916ffd274f75b1675104f21926e1
#
_cell.length_a   1.000
_cell.length_b   1.000
_cell.length_c   1.000
_cell.angle_alpha   90.00
_cell.angle_beta   90.00
_cell.angle_gamma   90.00
#
_symmetry.space_group_name_H-M   'P 1'
#
loop_
_entity.id
_entity.type
_entity.pdbx_description
1 polymer ?
#
loop_
_entity_poly.entity_id
_entity_poly.type
_entity_poly.pdbx_seq_one_letter_code
_entity_poly.pdbx_strand_id
1 'polypeptide(L)'
;FCLSLLFNHETKAMKILQLCKKTPFPPKDGEAIAILTLTKGFYAVGQEVQVLAMNTPKHAFDMNKLPSEIKQLAKFESIFVDTSLSVIDAFFNLFSKKSYNIQRFDNQAYRKRLVEILQQNEFDIIQLEGVYLATYIDTIRQYSTAKIVMRSHNVEGEIWQRLAAESSGLKAIYLRFLAKRMLRFEIESLQKYDGLVCISAKDEAYFVEKGYHKPKHTLAVSLNLKDYTLQNKDIAIQKSNIFFIGSLDWLPNQTGLIWFLEEVWSKILNEFPQAHFKIAGRNIPDWIKEKKIKHVEILGEVESAIDFMQNND
;
A
#
# COMPACT_ATOMS: atom_id res chain seq x y z
N PHE A 1 20.52 16.83 1.02
CA PHE A 1 21.65 17.59 0.49
C PHE A 1 22.41 16.86 -0.65
N CYS A 2 22.12 15.60 -1.00
CA CYS A 2 22.83 14.87 -2.06
C CYS A 2 22.09 14.79 -3.41
N LEU A 3 20.83 15.23 -3.52
CA LEU A 3 20.07 15.18 -4.79
C LEU A 3 20.21 16.44 -5.65
N SER A 4 20.68 17.57 -5.09
CA SER A 4 20.81 18.82 -5.83
C SER A 4 22.04 18.90 -6.75
N LEU A 5 22.96 17.95 -6.66
CA LEU A 5 24.22 17.96 -7.44
C LEU A 5 24.20 17.12 -8.73
N LEU A 6 23.12 16.38 -9.01
CA LEU A 6 23.04 15.49 -10.19
C LEU A 6 22.09 15.97 -11.31
N PHE A 7 21.38 17.08 -11.13
CA PHE A 7 20.43 17.56 -12.14
C PHE A 7 20.68 19.02 -12.53
N ASN A 8 21.81 19.27 -13.18
CA ASN A 8 22.06 20.50 -13.96
C ASN A 8 21.66 20.30 -15.45
N HIS A 9 20.58 19.56 -15.69
CA HIS A 9 19.86 19.64 -16.95
C HIS A 9 18.48 20.23 -16.66
N GLU A 10 18.08 21.26 -17.41
CA GLU A 10 16.69 21.71 -17.51
C GLU A 10 15.84 20.54 -18.01
N THR A 11 15.52 19.59 -17.12
CA THR A 11 14.61 18.52 -17.46
C THR A 11 13.22 19.12 -17.50
N LYS A 12 12.62 19.17 -18.68
CA LYS A 12 11.22 19.53 -18.88
C LYS A 12 10.38 18.82 -17.81
N ALA A 13 9.53 19.57 -17.11
CA ALA A 13 8.59 19.00 -16.14
C ALA A 13 7.75 17.91 -16.81
N MET A 14 7.75 16.71 -16.25
CA MET A 14 6.91 15.61 -16.75
C MET A 14 5.53 15.72 -16.17
N LYS A 15 4.53 15.31 -16.97
CA LYS A 15 3.15 15.15 -16.54
C LYS A 15 2.89 13.69 -16.17
N ILE A 16 2.54 13.46 -14.92
CA ILE A 16 2.36 12.13 -14.35
C ILE A 16 0.91 11.94 -13.94
N LEU A 17 0.27 10.89 -14.43
CA LEU A 17 -1.04 10.43 -13.93
C LEU A 17 -0.83 9.25 -12.99
N GLN A 18 -1.15 9.42 -11.70
CA GLN A 18 -1.17 8.32 -10.73
C GLN A 18 -2.58 7.75 -10.62
N LEU A 19 -2.73 6.47 -10.96
CA LEU A 19 -3.97 5.73 -10.75
C LEU A 19 -3.88 4.97 -9.43
N CYS A 20 -4.88 5.15 -8.55
CA CYS A 20 -4.87 4.60 -7.19
C CYS A 20 -6.14 3.77 -6.94
N LYS A 21 -5.98 2.55 -6.38
CA LYS A 21 -7.12 1.69 -6.00
C LYS A 21 -7.84 2.14 -4.72
N LYS A 22 -7.35 3.18 -4.06
CA LYS A 22 -7.94 3.87 -2.92
C LYS A 22 -7.44 5.30 -2.84
N THR A 23 -8.14 6.15 -2.09
CA THR A 23 -7.66 7.52 -1.83
C THR A 23 -6.38 7.48 -1.01
N PRO A 24 -5.30 8.19 -1.42
CA PRO A 24 -4.04 8.20 -0.67
C PRO A 24 -4.09 9.10 0.58
N PHE A 25 -5.15 9.85 0.77
CA PHE A 25 -5.37 10.71 1.94
C PHE A 25 -6.71 10.37 2.62
N PRO A 26 -6.76 10.36 3.97
CA PRO A 26 -5.64 10.45 4.90
C PRO A 26 -4.72 9.22 4.83
N PRO A 27 -3.41 9.38 5.08
CA PRO A 27 -2.43 8.29 4.94
C PRO A 27 -2.48 7.34 6.15
N LYS A 28 -3.54 6.55 6.24
CA LYS A 28 -3.83 5.66 7.38
C LYS A 28 -3.19 4.26 7.31
N ASP A 29 -2.52 3.92 6.22
CA ASP A 29 -1.82 2.64 6.04
C ASP A 29 -0.58 2.81 5.16
N GLY A 30 0.27 1.78 5.15
CA GLY A 30 1.56 1.83 4.46
C GLY A 30 1.49 2.16 2.97
N GLU A 31 0.46 1.67 2.26
CA GLU A 31 0.28 1.98 0.84
C GLU A 31 -0.11 3.45 0.63
N ALA A 32 -1.06 3.97 1.42
CA ALA A 32 -1.47 5.37 1.34
C ALA A 32 -0.31 6.32 1.68
N ILE A 33 0.50 5.99 2.70
CA ILE A 33 1.74 6.70 3.06
C ILE A 33 2.71 6.68 1.88
N ALA A 34 2.95 5.51 1.30
CA ALA A 34 3.89 5.33 0.19
C ALA A 34 3.47 6.16 -1.05
N ILE A 35 2.18 6.14 -1.42
CA ILE A 35 1.65 6.90 -2.54
C ILE A 35 1.80 8.41 -2.29
N LEU A 36 1.33 8.88 -1.13
CA LEU A 36 1.36 10.32 -0.82
C LEU A 36 2.78 10.85 -0.71
N THR A 37 3.70 10.09 -0.13
CA THR A 37 5.12 10.48 -0.03
C THR A 37 5.76 10.57 -1.40
N LEU A 38 5.44 9.64 -2.31
CA LEU A 38 5.95 9.73 -3.69
C LEU A 38 5.34 10.92 -4.45
N THR A 39 4.05 11.20 -4.27
CA THR A 39 3.40 12.39 -4.84
C THR A 39 4.07 13.68 -4.36
N LYS A 40 4.38 13.76 -3.05
CA LYS A 40 5.19 14.87 -2.47
C LYS A 40 6.57 14.97 -3.12
N GLY A 41 7.23 13.81 -3.36
CA GLY A 41 8.53 13.74 -4.01
C GLY A 41 8.48 14.26 -5.45
N PHE A 42 7.50 13.86 -6.24
CA PHE A 42 7.30 14.38 -7.59
C PHE A 42 7.09 15.90 -7.61
N TYR A 43 6.24 16.39 -6.73
CA TYR A 43 6.01 17.84 -6.60
C TYR A 43 7.29 18.59 -6.22
N ALA A 44 8.06 18.05 -5.26
CA ALA A 44 9.29 18.67 -4.79
C ALA A 44 10.40 18.79 -5.85
N VAL A 45 10.36 17.93 -6.87
CA VAL A 45 11.28 17.98 -8.02
C VAL A 45 10.64 18.61 -9.27
N GLY A 46 9.52 19.33 -9.08
CA GLY A 46 8.89 20.14 -10.13
C GLY A 46 8.08 19.37 -11.16
N GLN A 47 7.63 18.15 -10.86
CA GLN A 47 6.77 17.39 -11.77
C GLN A 47 5.29 17.78 -11.59
N GLU A 48 4.52 17.75 -12.69
CA GLU A 48 3.07 17.94 -12.63
C GLU A 48 2.37 16.60 -12.37
N VAL A 49 1.61 16.52 -11.29
CA VAL A 49 0.94 15.27 -10.90
C VAL A 49 -0.57 15.43 -10.92
N GLN A 50 -1.26 14.48 -11.52
CA GLN A 50 -2.70 14.26 -11.36
C GLN A 50 -2.92 12.88 -10.73
N VAL A 51 -3.81 12.82 -9.74
CA VAL A 51 -4.18 11.57 -9.04
C VAL A 51 -5.64 11.27 -9.35
N LEU A 52 -5.91 10.10 -9.92
CA LEU A 52 -7.24 9.53 -10.02
C LEU A 52 -7.35 8.33 -9.09
N ALA A 53 -8.16 8.46 -8.04
CA ALA A 53 -8.29 7.44 -7.01
C ALA A 53 -9.69 6.82 -6.99
N MET A 54 -9.77 5.56 -6.54
CA MET A 54 -11.05 4.96 -6.16
C MET A 54 -11.40 5.38 -4.73
N ASN A 55 -12.60 5.89 -4.54
CA ASN A 55 -13.14 6.16 -3.21
C ASN A 55 -13.98 4.94 -2.80
N THR A 56 -13.39 4.05 -2.01
CA THR A 56 -13.99 2.77 -1.65
C THR A 56 -14.67 2.83 -0.27
N PRO A 57 -15.67 1.98 0.02
CA PRO A 57 -16.34 1.99 1.33
C PRO A 57 -15.36 1.87 2.52
N LYS A 58 -14.32 1.03 2.39
CA LYS A 58 -13.30 0.85 3.43
C LYS A 58 -12.41 2.08 3.64
N HIS A 59 -12.22 2.90 2.61
CA HIS A 59 -11.30 4.05 2.60
C HIS A 59 -12.03 5.33 2.16
N ALA A 60 -13.32 5.42 2.52
CA ALA A 60 -14.15 6.56 2.15
C ALA A 60 -13.56 7.87 2.68
N PHE A 61 -13.42 8.84 1.79
CA PHE A 61 -12.95 10.18 2.13
C PHE A 61 -13.68 11.23 1.29
N ASP A 62 -14.11 12.30 1.93
CA ASP A 62 -14.70 13.45 1.27
C ASP A 62 -13.60 14.37 0.71
N MET A 63 -13.42 14.38 -0.61
CA MET A 63 -12.38 15.16 -1.29
C MET A 63 -12.50 16.67 -1.06
N ASN A 64 -13.67 17.18 -0.66
CA ASN A 64 -13.83 18.60 -0.30
C ASN A 64 -13.04 18.94 0.97
N LYS A 65 -12.82 17.96 1.85
CA LYS A 65 -12.06 18.08 3.11
C LYS A 65 -10.55 17.89 2.93
N LEU A 66 -10.08 17.76 1.68
CA LEU A 66 -8.65 17.62 1.43
C LEU A 66 -7.93 18.92 1.86
N PRO A 67 -6.90 18.84 2.74
CA PRO A 67 -6.15 20.03 3.19
C PRO A 67 -5.49 20.78 2.04
N SER A 68 -5.32 22.10 2.21
CA SER A 68 -4.72 22.96 1.18
C SER A 68 -3.30 22.56 0.82
N GLU A 69 -2.50 22.15 1.82
CA GLU A 69 -1.14 21.67 1.64
C GLU A 69 -1.06 20.37 0.84
N ILE A 70 -2.14 19.58 0.81
CA ILE A 70 -2.23 18.36 -0.01
C ILE A 70 -2.74 18.72 -1.42
N LYS A 71 -3.73 19.63 -1.51
CA LYS A 71 -4.29 20.07 -2.80
C LYS A 71 -3.24 20.68 -3.73
N GLN A 72 -2.23 21.34 -3.17
CA GLN A 72 -1.15 21.96 -3.97
C GLN A 72 -0.15 20.93 -4.55
N LEU A 73 -0.11 19.70 -4.02
CA LEU A 73 0.85 18.68 -4.47
C LEU A 73 0.47 18.05 -5.82
N ALA A 74 -0.83 17.95 -6.09
CA ALA A 74 -1.36 17.32 -7.28
C ALA A 74 -2.83 17.71 -7.51
N LYS A 75 -3.31 17.52 -8.72
CA LYS A 75 -4.74 17.55 -9.01
C LYS A 75 -5.37 16.23 -8.57
N PHE A 76 -6.06 16.21 -7.42
CA PHE A 76 -6.70 15.02 -6.88
C PHE A 76 -8.15 14.90 -7.34
N GLU A 77 -8.49 13.73 -7.86
CA GLU A 77 -9.87 13.35 -8.21
C GLU A 77 -10.17 11.94 -7.66
N SER A 78 -11.41 11.68 -7.27
CA SER A 78 -11.82 10.34 -6.87
C SER A 78 -13.19 9.97 -7.41
N ILE A 79 -13.36 8.68 -7.69
CA ILE A 79 -14.63 8.08 -8.14
C ILE A 79 -15.04 7.03 -7.10
N PHE A 80 -16.28 7.07 -6.68
CA PHE A 80 -16.80 6.03 -5.78
C PHE A 80 -16.84 4.68 -6.50
N VAL A 81 -16.23 3.69 -5.86
CA VAL A 81 -16.19 2.31 -6.33
C VAL A 81 -16.54 1.39 -5.18
N ASP A 82 -17.68 0.73 -5.28
CA ASP A 82 -18.05 -0.29 -4.30
C ASP A 82 -17.21 -1.54 -4.52
N THR A 83 -16.29 -1.76 -3.61
CA THR A 83 -15.41 -2.94 -3.57
C THR A 83 -15.84 -3.95 -2.50
N SER A 84 -17.06 -3.85 -1.98
CA SER A 84 -17.60 -4.78 -0.99
C SER A 84 -17.63 -6.22 -1.51
N LEU A 85 -17.47 -7.17 -0.59
CA LEU A 85 -17.57 -8.58 -0.93
C LEU A 85 -19.03 -8.97 -1.09
N SER A 86 -19.40 -9.47 -2.26
CA SER A 86 -20.70 -10.04 -2.54
C SER A 86 -20.57 -11.56 -2.69
N VAL A 87 -21.28 -12.32 -1.89
CA VAL A 87 -21.30 -13.78 -1.96
C VAL A 87 -21.88 -14.24 -3.31
N ILE A 88 -22.88 -13.52 -3.82
CA ILE A 88 -23.51 -13.81 -5.11
C ILE A 88 -22.50 -13.61 -6.25
N ASP A 89 -21.80 -12.47 -6.26
CA ASP A 89 -20.82 -12.18 -7.29
C ASP A 89 -19.61 -13.12 -7.20
N ALA A 90 -19.20 -13.49 -5.99
CA ALA A 90 -18.16 -14.48 -5.75
C ALA A 90 -18.54 -15.86 -6.32
N PHE A 91 -19.81 -16.25 -6.15
CA PHE A 91 -20.33 -17.50 -6.72
C PHE A 91 -20.34 -17.45 -8.26
N PHE A 92 -20.89 -16.41 -8.89
CA PHE A 92 -20.87 -16.27 -10.35
C PHE A 92 -19.47 -16.15 -10.91
N ASN A 93 -18.53 -15.53 -10.16
CA ASN A 93 -17.13 -15.47 -10.58
C ASN A 93 -16.46 -16.85 -10.69
N LEU A 94 -16.97 -17.90 -10.02
CA LEU A 94 -16.45 -19.27 -10.19
C LEU A 94 -16.47 -19.71 -11.66
N PHE A 95 -17.47 -19.29 -12.41
CA PHE A 95 -17.63 -19.58 -13.84
C PHE A 95 -16.88 -18.61 -14.77
N SER A 96 -16.24 -17.57 -14.20
CA SER A 96 -15.42 -16.60 -14.92
C SER A 96 -13.96 -17.05 -14.99
N LYS A 97 -13.21 -16.57 -15.98
CA LYS A 97 -11.74 -16.72 -16.02
C LYS A 97 -10.99 -15.63 -15.24
N LYS A 98 -11.68 -14.54 -14.87
CA LYS A 98 -11.10 -13.40 -14.16
C LYS A 98 -10.98 -13.69 -12.66
N SER A 99 -9.96 -13.12 -12.01
CA SER A 99 -9.87 -13.11 -10.56
C SER A 99 -10.98 -12.21 -9.99
N TYR A 100 -11.79 -12.73 -9.05
CA TYR A 100 -12.81 -11.96 -8.37
C TYR A 100 -12.23 -10.72 -7.67
N ASN A 101 -11.03 -10.87 -7.10
CA ASN A 101 -10.34 -9.78 -6.44
C ASN A 101 -9.98 -8.63 -7.40
N ILE A 102 -9.65 -8.95 -8.66
CA ILE A 102 -9.39 -7.93 -9.70
C ILE A 102 -10.71 -7.35 -10.23
N GLN A 103 -11.72 -8.21 -10.44
CA GLN A 103 -13.02 -7.79 -10.99
C GLN A 103 -13.70 -6.71 -10.15
N ARG A 104 -13.56 -6.74 -8.82
CA ARG A 104 -14.11 -5.72 -7.91
C ARG A 104 -13.54 -4.31 -8.14
N PHE A 105 -12.35 -4.22 -8.72
CA PHE A 105 -11.68 -2.97 -9.06
C PHE A 105 -11.86 -2.59 -10.54
N ASP A 106 -12.50 -3.44 -11.37
CA ASP A 106 -12.85 -3.13 -12.75
C ASP A 106 -14.20 -2.41 -12.79
N ASN A 107 -14.17 -1.08 -12.66
CA ASN A 107 -15.36 -0.23 -12.53
C ASN A 107 -15.56 0.66 -13.75
N GLN A 108 -16.80 0.69 -14.26
CA GLN A 108 -17.13 1.43 -15.47
C GLN A 108 -17.07 2.96 -15.27
N ALA A 109 -17.52 3.48 -14.13
CA ALA A 109 -17.46 4.92 -13.86
C ALA A 109 -16.01 5.41 -13.74
N TYR A 110 -15.15 4.63 -13.08
CA TYR A 110 -13.71 4.94 -13.00
C TYR A 110 -13.08 4.89 -14.40
N ARG A 111 -13.40 3.88 -15.21
CA ARG A 111 -12.92 3.77 -16.61
C ARG A 111 -13.37 4.93 -17.47
N LYS A 112 -14.64 5.34 -17.36
CA LYS A 112 -15.17 6.50 -18.08
C LYS A 112 -14.39 7.77 -17.72
N ARG A 113 -14.19 8.02 -16.42
CA ARG A 113 -13.44 9.20 -15.97
C ARG A 113 -11.98 9.17 -16.43
N LEU A 114 -11.35 8.00 -16.39
CA LEU A 114 -9.98 7.82 -16.92
C LEU A 114 -9.91 8.20 -18.40
N VAL A 115 -10.85 7.74 -19.23
CA VAL A 115 -10.91 8.08 -20.66
C VAL A 115 -11.07 9.60 -20.85
N GLU A 116 -11.96 10.25 -20.11
CA GLU A 116 -12.14 11.71 -20.18
C GLU A 116 -10.84 12.47 -19.85
N ILE A 117 -10.10 12.01 -18.82
CA ILE A 117 -8.82 12.59 -18.44
C ILE A 117 -7.77 12.42 -19.56
N LEU A 118 -7.68 11.22 -20.15
CA LEU A 118 -6.73 10.92 -21.22
C LEU A 118 -7.05 11.65 -22.54
N GLN A 119 -8.31 11.95 -22.81
CA GLN A 119 -8.71 12.73 -23.96
C GLN A 119 -8.43 14.24 -23.81
N GLN A 120 -8.40 14.73 -22.56
CA GLN A 120 -8.21 16.15 -22.27
C GLN A 120 -6.76 16.52 -21.98
N ASN A 121 -5.90 15.54 -21.66
CA ASN A 121 -4.53 15.77 -21.24
C ASN A 121 -3.57 14.75 -21.84
N GLU A 122 -2.36 15.21 -22.16
CA GLU A 122 -1.25 14.36 -22.50
C GLU A 122 -0.39 14.13 -21.24
N PHE A 123 0.01 12.89 -21.00
CA PHE A 123 0.90 12.48 -19.92
C PHE A 123 2.16 11.83 -20.47
N ASP A 124 3.29 12.03 -19.80
CA ASP A 124 4.54 11.34 -20.10
C ASP A 124 4.54 9.95 -19.45
N ILE A 125 3.99 9.87 -18.22
CA ILE A 125 3.94 8.65 -17.42
C ILE A 125 2.53 8.45 -16.86
N ILE A 126 2.04 7.21 -16.93
CA ILE A 126 0.87 6.76 -16.18
C ILE A 126 1.33 5.70 -15.19
N GLN A 127 1.31 6.04 -13.91
CA GLN A 127 1.74 5.17 -12.84
C GLN A 127 0.54 4.44 -12.23
N LEU A 128 0.61 3.11 -12.19
CA LEU A 128 -0.38 2.25 -11.58
C LEU A 128 0.06 1.90 -10.15
N GLU A 129 -0.70 2.31 -9.15
CA GLU A 129 -0.44 2.00 -7.75
C GLU A 129 -1.05 0.63 -7.37
N GLY A 130 -0.34 -0.42 -7.76
CA GLY A 130 -0.70 -1.81 -7.52
C GLY A 130 -1.36 -2.51 -8.70
N VAL A 131 -1.22 -3.84 -8.72
CA VAL A 131 -1.61 -4.73 -9.83
C VAL A 131 -3.11 -4.69 -10.16
N TYR A 132 -3.97 -4.35 -9.21
CA TYR A 132 -5.42 -4.24 -9.42
C TYR A 132 -5.79 -3.26 -10.54
N LEU A 133 -4.95 -2.24 -10.76
CA LEU A 133 -5.16 -1.22 -11.79
C LEU A 133 -4.69 -1.66 -13.19
N ALA A 134 -4.03 -2.80 -13.29
CA ALA A 134 -3.63 -3.36 -14.58
C ALA A 134 -4.83 -3.69 -15.48
N THR A 135 -6.04 -3.82 -14.91
CA THR A 135 -7.30 -3.98 -15.68
C THR A 135 -7.60 -2.80 -16.60
N TYR A 136 -6.97 -1.63 -16.37
CA TYR A 136 -7.17 -0.42 -17.17
C TYR A 136 -6.11 -0.22 -18.27
N ILE A 137 -5.09 -1.07 -18.37
CA ILE A 137 -3.98 -0.89 -19.32
C ILE A 137 -4.47 -0.83 -20.76
N ASP A 138 -5.34 -1.73 -21.14
CA ASP A 138 -5.85 -1.78 -22.52
C ASP A 138 -6.64 -0.49 -22.87
N THR A 139 -7.37 0.07 -21.90
CA THR A 139 -8.01 1.40 -22.03
C THR A 139 -6.96 2.51 -22.14
N ILE A 140 -5.91 2.49 -21.31
CA ILE A 140 -4.85 3.51 -21.37
C ILE A 140 -4.19 3.50 -22.74
N ARG A 141 -3.84 2.33 -23.26
CA ARG A 141 -3.18 2.17 -24.57
C ARG A 141 -4.03 2.65 -25.74
N GLN A 142 -5.35 2.60 -25.60
CA GLN A 142 -6.28 3.10 -26.63
C GLN A 142 -6.28 4.64 -26.73
N TYR A 143 -6.05 5.35 -25.61
CA TYR A 143 -6.21 6.81 -25.52
C TYR A 143 -4.92 7.56 -25.20
N SER A 144 -3.80 6.87 -24.94
CA SER A 144 -2.54 7.51 -24.56
C SER A 144 -1.32 6.71 -25.01
N THR A 145 -0.27 7.42 -25.40
CA THR A 145 1.07 6.90 -25.71
C THR A 145 2.02 6.94 -24.51
N ALA A 146 1.57 7.44 -23.38
CA ALA A 146 2.35 7.54 -22.15
C ALA A 146 2.98 6.22 -21.74
N LYS A 147 4.15 6.28 -21.09
CA LYS A 147 4.77 5.09 -20.51
C LYS A 147 3.97 4.63 -19.30
N ILE A 148 3.63 3.34 -19.25
CA ILE A 148 2.93 2.74 -18.12
C ILE A 148 3.95 2.16 -17.16
N VAL A 149 3.98 2.71 -15.95
CA VAL A 149 4.84 2.23 -14.85
C VAL A 149 3.97 1.59 -13.79
N MET A 150 4.23 0.32 -13.49
CA MET A 150 3.61 -0.37 -12.36
C MET A 150 4.45 -0.12 -11.11
N ARG A 151 3.84 0.41 -10.06
CA ARG A 151 4.42 0.41 -8.73
C ARG A 151 3.83 -0.72 -7.91
N SER A 152 4.65 -1.73 -7.66
CA SER A 152 4.25 -2.90 -6.88
C SER A 152 4.53 -2.63 -5.39
N HIS A 153 3.46 -2.61 -4.59
CA HIS A 153 3.55 -2.52 -3.13
C HIS A 153 3.74 -3.87 -2.47
N ASN A 154 3.39 -4.95 -3.16
CA ASN A 154 3.52 -6.34 -2.72
C ASN A 154 3.49 -7.25 -3.95
N VAL A 155 3.93 -8.48 -3.76
CA VAL A 155 3.58 -9.59 -4.66
C VAL A 155 2.22 -10.13 -4.23
N GLU A 156 1.16 -9.65 -4.90
CA GLU A 156 -0.23 -9.97 -4.48
C GLU A 156 -0.52 -11.46 -4.60
N GLY A 157 0.02 -12.13 -5.63
CA GLY A 157 -0.11 -13.58 -5.77
C GLY A 157 0.41 -14.35 -4.56
N GLU A 158 1.54 -13.96 -3.98
CA GLU A 158 2.08 -14.58 -2.77
C GLU A 158 1.20 -14.35 -1.54
N ILE A 159 0.64 -13.13 -1.39
CA ILE A 159 -0.26 -12.82 -0.26
C ILE A 159 -1.48 -13.75 -0.28
N TRP A 160 -2.11 -13.90 -1.44
CA TRP A 160 -3.28 -14.77 -1.58
C TRP A 160 -2.93 -16.26 -1.42
N GLN A 161 -1.73 -16.69 -1.83
CA GLN A 161 -1.25 -18.06 -1.61
C GLN A 161 -1.05 -18.34 -0.11
N ARG A 162 -0.45 -17.42 0.65
CA ARG A 162 -0.28 -17.55 2.09
C ARG A 162 -1.62 -17.61 2.82
N LEU A 163 -2.55 -16.69 2.47
CA LEU A 163 -3.90 -16.69 3.04
C LEU A 163 -4.62 -18.03 2.79
N ALA A 164 -4.45 -18.60 1.61
CA ALA A 164 -5.02 -19.91 1.27
C ALA A 164 -4.35 -21.06 2.05
N ALA A 165 -3.05 -21.00 2.30
CA ALA A 165 -2.30 -22.00 3.06
C ALA A 165 -2.68 -21.99 4.56
N GLU A 166 -2.95 -20.83 5.12
CA GLU A 166 -3.36 -20.64 6.53
C GLU A 166 -4.85 -20.92 6.76
N SER A 167 -5.62 -21.18 5.71
CA SER A 167 -7.05 -21.46 5.78
C SER A 167 -7.33 -22.97 5.74
N SER A 168 -8.51 -23.40 6.21
CA SER A 168 -8.94 -24.79 6.22
C SER A 168 -10.31 -24.99 5.57
N GLY A 169 -10.68 -26.24 5.29
CA GLY A 169 -11.98 -26.64 4.76
C GLY A 169 -12.30 -26.04 3.39
N LEU A 170 -13.58 -25.80 3.10
CA LEU A 170 -14.07 -25.27 1.84
C LEU A 170 -13.51 -23.85 1.55
N LYS A 171 -13.26 -23.06 2.60
CA LYS A 171 -12.64 -21.74 2.47
C LYS A 171 -11.24 -21.84 1.86
N ALA A 172 -10.44 -22.80 2.29
CA ALA A 172 -9.09 -22.99 1.75
C ALA A 172 -9.11 -23.34 0.25
N ILE A 173 -10.06 -24.21 -0.16
CA ILE A 173 -10.24 -24.58 -1.58
C ILE A 173 -10.56 -23.35 -2.42
N TYR A 174 -11.52 -22.54 -1.97
CA TYR A 174 -11.91 -21.32 -2.65
C TYR A 174 -10.76 -20.30 -2.73
N LEU A 175 -10.04 -20.10 -1.62
CA LEU A 175 -8.90 -19.17 -1.59
C LEU A 175 -7.73 -19.62 -2.47
N ARG A 176 -7.45 -20.93 -2.57
CA ARG A 176 -6.45 -21.48 -3.52
C ARG A 176 -6.83 -21.18 -4.97
N PHE A 177 -8.11 -21.29 -5.28
CA PHE A 177 -8.62 -20.96 -6.60
C PHE A 177 -8.46 -19.46 -6.91
N LEU A 178 -8.79 -18.58 -5.97
CA LEU A 178 -8.58 -17.14 -6.11
C LEU A 178 -7.09 -16.77 -6.21
N ALA A 179 -6.24 -17.37 -5.38
CA ALA A 179 -4.80 -17.18 -5.40
C ALA A 179 -4.18 -17.54 -6.75
N LYS A 180 -4.57 -18.70 -7.32
CA LYS A 180 -4.10 -19.12 -8.65
C LYS A 180 -4.47 -18.14 -9.75
N ARG A 181 -5.68 -17.57 -9.69
CA ARG A 181 -6.15 -16.57 -10.67
C ARG A 181 -5.47 -15.22 -10.48
N MET A 182 -5.24 -14.82 -9.23
CA MET A 182 -4.51 -13.58 -8.93
C MET A 182 -3.08 -13.67 -9.44
N LEU A 183 -2.37 -14.74 -9.12
CA LEU A 183 -1.00 -14.98 -9.57
C LEU A 183 -0.92 -14.98 -11.11
N ARG A 184 -1.86 -15.67 -11.79
CA ARG A 184 -1.91 -15.66 -13.26
C ARG A 184 -2.08 -14.25 -13.80
N PHE A 185 -3.03 -13.49 -13.28
CA PHE A 185 -3.29 -12.11 -13.71
C PHE A 185 -2.06 -11.21 -13.49
N GLU A 186 -1.41 -11.33 -12.32
CA GLU A 186 -0.21 -10.57 -11.98
C GLU A 186 0.92 -10.85 -12.98
N ILE A 187 1.23 -12.14 -13.26
CA ILE A 187 2.27 -12.53 -14.21
C ILE A 187 1.92 -12.13 -15.65
N GLU A 188 0.69 -12.36 -16.10
CA GLU A 188 0.24 -11.98 -17.45
C GLU A 188 0.31 -10.46 -17.66
N SER A 189 0.11 -9.68 -16.60
CA SER A 189 0.19 -8.23 -16.65
C SER A 189 1.61 -7.69 -16.80
N LEU A 190 2.64 -8.45 -16.40
CA LEU A 190 4.05 -7.99 -16.43
C LEU A 190 4.49 -7.52 -17.83
N GLN A 191 4.05 -8.20 -18.87
CA GLN A 191 4.46 -7.84 -20.24
C GLN A 191 3.78 -6.57 -20.78
N LYS A 192 2.74 -6.10 -20.09
CA LYS A 192 1.97 -4.91 -20.49
C LYS A 192 2.57 -3.59 -19.96
N TYR A 193 3.46 -3.66 -18.95
CA TYR A 193 4.13 -2.47 -18.39
C TYR A 193 5.35 -2.07 -19.21
N ASP A 194 5.67 -0.77 -19.22
CA ASP A 194 6.91 -0.25 -19.75
C ASP A 194 7.99 -0.14 -18.69
N GLY A 195 7.61 -0.03 -17.42
CA GLY A 195 8.48 0.00 -16.27
C GLY A 195 7.85 -0.63 -15.03
N LEU A 196 8.69 -1.11 -14.12
CA LEU A 196 8.29 -1.70 -12.84
C LEU A 196 9.08 -1.06 -11.70
N VAL A 197 8.38 -0.60 -10.67
CA VAL A 197 8.98 -0.10 -9.44
C VAL A 197 8.49 -0.96 -8.27
N CYS A 198 9.41 -1.67 -7.62
CA CYS A 198 9.12 -2.49 -6.44
C CYS A 198 9.52 -1.76 -5.16
N ILE A 199 8.85 -2.03 -4.05
CA ILE A 199 9.24 -1.45 -2.75
C ILE A 199 10.37 -2.23 -2.08
N SER A 200 10.70 -3.42 -2.56
CA SER A 200 11.80 -4.24 -2.05
C SER A 200 12.57 -4.94 -3.18
N ALA A 201 13.87 -5.17 -2.94
CA ALA A 201 14.70 -5.92 -3.87
C ALA A 201 14.24 -7.40 -4.01
N LYS A 202 13.63 -7.95 -2.97
CA LYS A 202 13.06 -9.29 -2.99
C LYS A 202 11.92 -9.39 -4.00
N ASP A 203 11.02 -8.40 -4.00
CA ASP A 203 9.88 -8.38 -4.92
C ASP A 203 10.35 -8.12 -6.36
N GLU A 204 11.36 -7.27 -6.55
CA GLU A 204 11.99 -7.06 -7.87
C GLU A 204 12.56 -8.37 -8.39
N ALA A 205 13.35 -9.09 -7.57
CA ALA A 205 13.93 -10.38 -7.94
C ALA A 205 12.85 -11.42 -8.30
N TYR A 206 11.75 -11.45 -7.55
CA TYR A 206 10.61 -12.31 -7.85
C TYR A 206 10.03 -12.02 -9.25
N PHE A 207 9.76 -10.76 -9.59
CA PHE A 207 9.22 -10.43 -10.90
C PHE A 207 10.20 -10.69 -12.05
N VAL A 208 11.50 -10.54 -11.80
CA VAL A 208 12.55 -10.92 -12.76
C VAL A 208 12.53 -12.43 -13.01
N GLU A 209 12.43 -13.25 -11.97
CA GLU A 209 12.27 -14.70 -12.06
C GLU A 209 11.01 -15.09 -12.86
N LYS A 210 9.93 -14.31 -12.72
CA LYS A 210 8.68 -14.50 -13.48
C LYS A 210 8.74 -13.92 -14.91
N GLY A 211 9.91 -13.49 -15.39
CA GLY A 211 10.14 -13.10 -16.78
C GLY A 211 10.01 -11.61 -17.07
N TYR A 212 10.10 -10.73 -16.06
CA TYR A 212 10.13 -9.29 -16.30
C TYR A 212 11.56 -8.81 -16.58
N HIS A 213 11.83 -8.38 -17.81
CA HIS A 213 13.17 -7.95 -18.24
C HIS A 213 13.23 -6.48 -18.73
N LYS A 214 12.11 -5.75 -18.68
CA LYS A 214 12.05 -4.33 -19.04
C LYS A 214 12.62 -3.45 -17.92
N PRO A 215 12.71 -2.10 -18.10
CA PRO A 215 13.18 -1.20 -17.07
C PRO A 215 12.50 -1.43 -15.71
N LYS A 216 13.31 -1.54 -14.68
CA LYS A 216 12.86 -1.79 -13.31
C LYS A 216 13.74 -1.07 -12.30
N HIS A 217 13.17 -0.79 -11.15
CA HIS A 217 13.88 -0.17 -10.04
C HIS A 217 13.25 -0.54 -8.69
N THR A 218 14.09 -0.70 -7.68
CA THR A 218 13.63 -0.84 -6.30
C THR A 218 13.63 0.52 -5.63
N LEU A 219 12.46 0.98 -5.20
CA LEU A 219 12.27 2.22 -4.46
C LEU A 219 11.50 1.93 -3.17
N ALA A 220 12.21 1.82 -2.07
CA ALA A 220 11.61 1.63 -0.74
C ALA A 220 10.68 2.80 -0.39
N VAL A 221 9.76 2.54 0.55
CA VAL A 221 8.88 3.59 1.06
C VAL A 221 9.74 4.66 1.75
N SER A 222 9.68 5.87 1.26
CA SER A 222 10.42 6.99 1.81
C SER A 222 9.63 7.63 2.97
N LEU A 223 10.35 8.12 3.97
CA LEU A 223 9.80 8.93 5.04
C LEU A 223 10.36 10.35 4.93
N ASN A 224 9.52 11.34 5.21
CA ASN A 224 10.01 12.71 5.34
C ASN A 224 10.61 12.87 6.74
N LEU A 225 11.94 12.83 6.82
CA LEU A 225 12.64 12.94 8.11
C LEU A 225 12.36 14.26 8.86
N LYS A 226 11.86 15.30 8.18
CA LYS A 226 11.45 16.55 8.84
C LYS A 226 10.20 16.38 9.71
N ASP A 227 9.39 15.37 9.44
CA ASP A 227 8.20 15.04 10.22
C ASP A 227 8.58 14.32 11.54
N TYR A 228 9.85 13.88 11.66
CA TYR A 228 10.39 13.15 12.81
C TYR A 228 11.40 14.04 13.54
N THR A 229 10.97 14.73 14.59
CA THR A 229 11.87 15.50 15.44
C THR A 229 12.61 14.53 16.37
N LEU A 230 13.90 14.33 16.14
CA LEU A 230 14.75 13.65 17.12
C LEU A 230 14.78 14.51 18.39
N GLN A 231 14.04 14.13 19.40
CA GLN A 231 14.24 14.68 20.74
C GLN A 231 15.56 14.12 21.25
N ASN A 232 16.53 15.00 21.50
CA ASN A 232 17.70 14.62 22.34
C ASN A 232 17.18 14.39 23.76
N LYS A 233 16.55 13.25 23.99
CA LYS A 233 16.33 12.75 25.33
C LYS A 233 17.67 12.17 25.76
N ASP A 234 18.19 12.64 26.88
CA ASP A 234 19.23 11.88 27.59
C ASP A 234 18.68 10.46 27.76
N ILE A 235 19.24 9.52 27.00
CA ILE A 235 18.83 8.13 27.03
C ILE A 235 19.26 7.60 28.40
N ALA A 236 18.48 7.92 29.42
CA ALA A 236 18.53 7.22 30.67
C ALA A 236 18.00 5.81 30.38
N ILE A 237 18.92 4.85 30.22
CA ILE A 237 18.72 3.41 29.92
C ILE A 237 17.77 2.71 30.95
N GLN A 238 16.94 3.44 31.66
CA GLN A 238 16.14 2.92 32.77
C GLN A 238 14.72 2.45 32.42
N LYS A 239 14.24 2.65 31.20
CA LYS A 239 12.93 2.12 30.79
C LYS A 239 13.04 1.48 29.42
N SER A 240 13.24 0.19 29.38
CA SER A 240 13.18 -0.60 28.15
C SER A 240 11.72 -0.74 27.73
N ASN A 241 11.18 0.30 27.07
CA ASN A 241 9.87 0.23 26.46
C ASN A 241 10.05 -0.27 25.02
N ILE A 242 9.28 -1.25 24.66
CA ILE A 242 9.17 -1.77 23.29
C ILE A 242 7.76 -1.46 22.85
N PHE A 243 7.57 -1.12 21.58
CA PHE A 243 6.23 -0.95 21.05
C PHE A 243 6.06 -1.60 19.68
N PHE A 244 4.83 -1.94 19.39
CA PHE A 244 4.35 -2.26 18.05
C PHE A 244 3.30 -1.22 17.64
N ILE A 245 3.39 -0.72 16.40
CA ILE A 245 2.35 0.11 15.81
C ILE A 245 2.04 -0.37 14.40
N GLY A 246 0.75 -0.63 14.12
CA GLY A 246 0.34 -1.12 12.81
C GLY A 246 -1.15 -1.41 12.69
N SER A 247 -1.62 -1.62 11.47
CA SER A 247 -3.00 -2.03 11.21
C SER A 247 -3.12 -3.55 11.43
N LEU A 248 -3.94 -3.96 12.40
CA LEU A 248 -4.10 -5.36 12.79
C LEU A 248 -5.27 -6.08 12.08
N ASP A 249 -5.85 -5.46 11.05
CA ASP A 249 -6.64 -6.16 10.03
C ASP A 249 -5.75 -6.73 8.90
N TRP A 250 -4.44 -6.41 8.93
CA TRP A 250 -3.45 -6.96 8.02
C TRP A 250 -2.82 -8.22 8.62
N LEU A 251 -3.10 -9.39 7.99
CA LEU A 251 -2.71 -10.70 8.51
C LEU A 251 -1.19 -10.83 8.81
N PRO A 252 -0.25 -10.37 7.96
CA PRO A 252 1.17 -10.41 8.29
C PRO A 252 1.54 -9.69 9.59
N ASN A 253 0.85 -8.58 9.91
CA ASN A 253 1.05 -7.87 11.17
C ASN A 253 0.55 -8.69 12.36
N GLN A 254 -0.60 -9.35 12.21
CA GLN A 254 -1.11 -10.26 13.25
C GLN A 254 -0.12 -11.43 13.49
N THR A 255 0.29 -12.11 12.41
CA THR A 255 1.21 -13.26 12.50
C THR A 255 2.55 -12.85 13.14
N GLY A 256 3.11 -11.70 12.73
CA GLY A 256 4.34 -11.19 13.33
C GLY A 256 4.19 -10.83 14.81
N LEU A 257 3.07 -10.23 15.19
CA LEU A 257 2.79 -9.88 16.58
C LEU A 257 2.58 -11.13 17.44
N ILE A 258 1.86 -12.15 16.95
CA ILE A 258 1.67 -13.42 17.65
C ILE A 258 3.04 -14.07 17.90
N TRP A 259 3.84 -14.23 16.84
CA TRP A 259 5.17 -14.79 16.94
C TRP A 259 6.03 -14.04 17.97
N PHE A 260 6.01 -12.72 17.97
CA PHE A 260 6.76 -11.92 18.94
C PHE A 260 6.28 -12.19 20.37
N LEU A 261 4.98 -12.22 20.61
CA LEU A 261 4.40 -12.45 21.93
C LEU A 261 4.66 -13.87 22.46
N GLU A 262 4.64 -14.87 21.59
CA GLU A 262 4.75 -16.28 21.96
C GLU A 262 6.22 -16.75 22.04
N GLU A 263 7.07 -16.29 21.11
CA GLU A 263 8.43 -16.81 20.97
C GLU A 263 9.53 -15.87 21.49
N VAL A 264 9.27 -14.56 21.56
CA VAL A 264 10.30 -13.57 21.87
C VAL A 264 10.06 -12.88 23.22
N TRP A 265 8.84 -12.48 23.51
CA TRP A 265 8.54 -11.62 24.67
C TRP A 265 8.94 -12.23 26.01
N SER A 266 8.71 -13.51 26.21
CA SER A 266 9.13 -14.22 27.45
C SER A 266 10.66 -14.22 27.65
N LYS A 267 11.42 -14.32 26.55
CA LYS A 267 12.90 -14.28 26.59
C LYS A 267 13.38 -12.88 26.98
N ILE A 268 12.74 -11.84 26.45
CA ILE A 268 13.05 -10.46 26.83
C ILE A 268 12.77 -10.25 28.33
N LEU A 269 11.63 -10.69 28.84
CA LEU A 269 11.30 -10.54 30.25
C LEU A 269 12.24 -11.30 31.20
N ASN A 270 12.83 -12.40 30.76
CA ASN A 270 13.83 -13.14 31.57
C ASN A 270 15.11 -12.33 31.74
N GLU A 271 15.55 -11.60 30.73
CA GLU A 271 16.76 -10.77 30.78
C GLU A 271 16.47 -9.36 31.30
N PHE A 272 15.29 -8.83 30.97
CA PHE A 272 14.84 -7.48 31.31
C PHE A 272 13.47 -7.53 32.02
N PRO A 273 13.40 -7.90 33.30
CA PRO A 273 12.13 -8.11 34.02
C PRO A 273 11.25 -6.88 34.14
N GLN A 274 11.81 -5.68 33.91
CA GLN A 274 11.09 -4.39 33.94
C GLN A 274 10.66 -3.91 32.54
N ALA A 275 10.92 -4.69 31.48
CA ALA A 275 10.51 -4.32 30.14
C ALA A 275 8.98 -4.25 30.02
N HIS A 276 8.49 -3.25 29.28
CA HIS A 276 7.09 -3.09 28.94
C HIS A 276 6.91 -3.11 27.42
N PHE A 277 5.83 -3.74 26.97
CA PHE A 277 5.49 -3.80 25.55
C PHE A 277 4.13 -3.16 25.31
N LYS A 278 4.09 -2.15 24.44
CA LYS A 278 2.88 -1.44 24.06
C LYS A 278 2.44 -1.80 22.65
N ILE A 279 1.17 -2.13 22.49
CA ILE A 279 0.57 -2.47 21.19
C ILE A 279 -0.41 -1.39 20.84
N ALA A 280 -0.11 -0.64 19.77
CA ALA A 280 -0.98 0.37 19.20
C ALA A 280 -1.36 0.01 17.75
N GLY A 281 -2.57 0.40 17.33
CA GLY A 281 -2.98 0.21 15.95
C GLY A 281 -4.48 0.08 15.78
N ARG A 282 -4.89 0.05 14.51
CA ARG A 282 -6.29 -0.06 14.12
C ARG A 282 -6.73 -1.50 14.01
N ASN A 283 -8.05 -1.69 14.20
CA ASN A 283 -8.72 -2.96 13.95
C ASN A 283 -8.09 -4.14 14.70
N ILE A 284 -7.72 -3.90 15.97
CA ILE A 284 -7.16 -4.96 16.82
C ILE A 284 -8.22 -6.03 17.04
N PRO A 285 -7.98 -7.29 16.64
CA PRO A 285 -8.93 -8.38 16.87
C PRO A 285 -9.19 -8.62 18.36
N ASP A 286 -10.41 -9.02 18.71
CA ASP A 286 -10.80 -9.22 20.11
C ASP A 286 -9.96 -10.30 20.80
N TRP A 287 -9.57 -11.34 20.09
CA TRP A 287 -8.69 -12.39 20.63
C TRP A 287 -7.28 -11.88 21.03
N ILE A 288 -6.81 -10.74 20.46
CA ILE A 288 -5.59 -10.05 20.93
C ILE A 288 -5.90 -9.21 22.17
N LYS A 289 -7.02 -8.47 22.15
CA LYS A 289 -7.41 -7.61 23.28
C LYS A 289 -7.66 -8.40 24.56
N GLU A 290 -8.14 -9.63 24.43
CA GLU A 290 -8.47 -10.52 25.56
C GLU A 290 -7.23 -11.23 26.14
N LYS A 291 -6.10 -11.23 25.43
CA LYS A 291 -4.85 -11.84 25.92
C LYS A 291 -4.29 -11.03 27.08
N LYS A 292 -4.30 -11.65 28.28
CA LYS A 292 -3.62 -11.11 29.47
C LYS A 292 -2.16 -11.58 29.49
N ILE A 293 -1.26 -10.75 28.99
CA ILE A 293 0.17 -11.06 28.93
C ILE A 293 0.91 -10.10 29.88
N LYS A 294 1.83 -10.64 30.66
CA LYS A 294 2.61 -9.87 31.65
C LYS A 294 3.35 -8.71 30.96
N HIS A 295 3.20 -7.49 31.49
CA HIS A 295 3.82 -6.25 31.03
C HIS A 295 3.49 -5.88 29.56
N VAL A 296 2.36 -6.36 29.03
CA VAL A 296 1.84 -5.96 27.71
C VAL A 296 0.63 -5.07 27.89
N GLU A 297 0.64 -3.92 27.26
CA GLU A 297 -0.44 -2.95 27.24
C GLU A 297 -1.00 -2.81 25.82
N ILE A 298 -2.31 -2.91 25.65
CA ILE A 298 -2.99 -2.78 24.37
C ILE A 298 -3.74 -1.45 24.36
N LEU A 299 -3.23 -0.48 23.59
CA LEU A 299 -3.71 0.90 23.57
C LEU A 299 -4.85 1.13 22.55
N GLY A 300 -4.96 0.30 21.53
CA GLY A 300 -5.91 0.54 20.45
C GLY A 300 -5.38 1.50 19.38
N GLU A 301 -6.30 2.16 18.68
CA GLU A 301 -5.94 3.16 17.66
C GLU A 301 -5.43 4.44 18.33
N VAL A 302 -4.28 4.92 17.89
CA VAL A 302 -3.67 6.18 18.34
C VAL A 302 -3.89 7.28 17.30
N GLU A 303 -4.04 8.51 17.75
CA GLU A 303 -4.36 9.64 16.90
C GLU A 303 -3.21 9.99 15.94
N SER A 304 -1.98 9.94 16.45
CA SER A 304 -0.75 10.19 15.70
C SER A 304 0.26 9.07 15.94
N ALA A 305 0.63 8.37 14.88
CA ALA A 305 1.67 7.34 14.94
C ALA A 305 3.05 7.95 15.27
N ILE A 306 3.33 9.14 14.76
CA ILE A 306 4.61 9.83 14.98
C ILE A 306 4.73 10.21 16.45
N ASP A 307 3.71 10.87 17.02
CA ASP A 307 3.72 11.25 18.44
C ASP A 307 3.79 10.04 19.37
N PHE A 308 3.09 8.94 18.98
CA PHE A 308 3.18 7.70 19.73
C PHE A 308 4.62 7.14 19.71
N MET A 309 5.27 7.08 18.55
CA MET A 309 6.66 6.62 18.44
C MET A 309 7.63 7.52 19.23
N GLN A 310 7.46 8.83 19.15
CA GLN A 310 8.31 9.80 19.86
C GLN A 310 8.16 9.76 21.39
N ASN A 311 7.02 9.32 21.90
CA ASN A 311 6.71 9.29 23.33
C ASN A 311 6.92 7.92 23.99
N ASN A 312 7.31 6.89 23.23
CA ASN A 312 7.43 5.51 23.72
C ASN A 312 8.78 4.83 23.40
N ASP A 313 9.82 5.59 23.32
CA ASP A 313 11.21 5.14 23.23
C ASP A 313 11.85 4.86 24.61
#